data_e83a1aba5c92a18a70b385914c59f72f
#
_entry.id   e83a1aba5c92a18a70b385914c59f72f
#
_cell.length_a   1.000
_cell.length_b   1.000
_cell.length_c   1.000
_cell.angle_alpha   90.00
_cell.angle_beta   90.00
_cell.angle_gamma   90.00
#
_symmetry.space_group_name_H-M   'P 1'
#
loop_
_entity.id
_entity.type
_entity.pdbx_description
1 polymer ?
#
loop_
_entity_poly.entity_id
_entity_poly.type
_entity_poly.pdbx_seq_one_letter_code
_entity_poly.pdbx_strand_id
1 'polypeptide(L)'
;MIINTRPKNLSKNIIKLSKDLGVDLNNVHLSEIKSLISEEKKIEWEPKLSKLNDYSNLIFTSQSSAALGLEILASHISTCKINQKFICVGPATKKILSDQGINSYLPQIKSSKGILEMIKTKFYGKSLIFCGENSNRFLQDSLKETLGQIEIGQFQVCKLTQPQTAAVEEFEQHLVAQRL
;
A
#
# COMPACT_ATOMS: atom_id res chain seq x y z
N MET A 1 -1.78 2.17 29.88
CA MET A 1 -0.79 1.65 28.91
C MET A 1 -1.48 1.18 27.65
N ILE A 2 -0.93 1.47 26.45
CA ILE A 2 -1.40 0.97 25.15
C ILE A 2 -0.31 0.06 24.58
N ILE A 3 -0.71 -1.09 24.00
CA ILE A 3 0.22 -1.96 23.27
C ILE A 3 0.05 -1.75 21.78
N ASN A 4 1.11 -1.36 21.10
CA ASN A 4 1.13 -1.20 19.65
C ASN A 4 1.72 -2.45 18.96
N THR A 5 0.87 -3.20 18.27
CA THR A 5 1.26 -4.44 17.58
C THR A 5 1.51 -4.25 16.07
N ARG A 6 1.43 -3.01 15.57
CA ARG A 6 1.62 -2.72 14.14
C ARG A 6 3.06 -2.98 13.70
N PRO A 7 3.28 -3.28 12.40
CA PRO A 7 4.62 -3.33 11.83
C PRO A 7 5.44 -2.07 12.16
N LYS A 8 6.73 -2.25 12.47
CA LYS A 8 7.63 -1.17 12.91
C LYS A 8 7.62 0.05 11.99
N ASN A 9 7.67 -0.18 10.68
CA ASN A 9 7.64 0.88 9.66
C ASN A 9 6.32 1.67 9.61
N LEU A 10 5.22 1.12 10.12
CA LEU A 10 3.90 1.76 10.20
C LEU A 10 3.59 2.36 11.57
N SER A 11 4.51 2.30 12.54
CA SER A 11 4.29 2.71 13.93
C SER A 11 4.69 4.16 14.23
N LYS A 12 5.41 4.85 13.33
CA LYS A 12 5.95 6.20 13.57
C LYS A 12 4.89 7.21 14.04
N ASN A 13 3.72 7.22 13.41
CA ASN A 13 2.66 8.19 13.73
C ASN A 13 2.04 7.93 15.11
N ILE A 14 1.80 6.66 15.48
CA ILE A 14 1.22 6.34 16.79
C ILE A 14 2.22 6.58 17.91
N ILE A 15 3.51 6.33 17.68
CA ILE A 15 4.60 6.63 18.62
C ILE A 15 4.68 8.15 18.86
N LYS A 16 4.60 8.96 17.79
CA LYS A 16 4.57 10.41 17.95
C LYS A 16 3.34 10.87 18.73
N LEU A 17 2.16 10.41 18.34
CA LEU A 17 0.91 10.78 18.98
C LEU A 17 0.88 10.40 20.46
N SER A 18 1.39 9.23 20.85
CA SER A 18 1.46 8.82 22.25
C SER A 18 2.34 9.75 23.08
N LYS A 19 3.48 10.19 22.51
CA LYS A 19 4.35 11.17 23.17
C LYS A 19 3.66 12.53 23.33
N ASP A 20 3.01 13.01 22.27
CA ASP A 20 2.32 14.30 22.27
C ASP A 20 1.16 14.34 23.30
N LEU A 21 0.52 13.19 23.52
CA LEU A 21 -0.59 13.04 24.48
C LEU A 21 -0.15 12.57 25.90
N GLY A 22 1.13 12.31 26.12
CA GLY A 22 1.62 11.76 27.39
C GLY A 22 1.08 10.36 27.72
N VAL A 23 0.73 9.58 26.69
CA VAL A 23 0.19 8.22 26.85
C VAL A 23 1.31 7.21 26.80
N ASP A 24 1.36 6.33 27.80
CA ASP A 24 2.32 5.21 27.84
C ASP A 24 2.01 4.20 26.72
N LEU A 25 2.98 4.02 25.81
CA LEU A 25 2.88 3.16 24.62
C LEU A 25 4.00 2.13 24.61
N ASN A 26 3.64 0.87 24.71
CA ASN A 26 4.57 -0.24 24.50
C ASN A 26 4.47 -0.78 23.06
N ASN A 27 5.62 -0.96 22.40
CA ASN A 27 5.70 -1.39 21.02
C ASN A 27 6.12 -2.87 20.94
N VAL A 28 5.16 -3.76 20.69
CA VAL A 28 5.39 -5.21 20.44
C VAL A 28 4.99 -5.52 18.99
N HIS A 29 5.94 -5.46 18.08
CA HIS A 29 5.68 -5.60 16.66
C HIS A 29 5.41 -7.07 16.27
N LEU A 30 4.13 -7.47 16.17
CA LEU A 30 3.73 -8.84 15.86
C LEU A 30 3.85 -9.20 14.37
N SER A 31 4.18 -8.25 13.51
CA SER A 31 4.30 -8.50 12.08
C SER A 31 5.31 -7.55 11.44
N GLU A 32 5.84 -7.96 10.30
CA GLU A 32 6.75 -7.18 9.49
C GLU A 32 6.28 -7.13 8.04
N ILE A 33 6.45 -5.99 7.38
CA ILE A 33 6.23 -5.87 5.94
C ILE A 33 7.58 -6.00 5.25
N LYS A 34 7.73 -7.06 4.45
CA LYS A 34 8.93 -7.30 3.63
C LYS A 34 8.69 -6.90 2.19
N SER A 35 9.69 -6.29 1.58
CA SER A 35 9.72 -6.05 0.14
C SER A 35 9.78 -7.38 -0.62
N LEU A 36 9.08 -7.44 -1.75
CA LEU A 36 9.17 -8.51 -2.73
C LEU A 36 9.96 -8.07 -3.97
N ILE A 37 10.54 -6.88 -3.95
CA ILE A 37 11.37 -6.37 -5.04
C ILE A 37 12.69 -7.13 -5.03
N SER A 38 12.89 -7.96 -6.04
CA SER A 38 14.15 -8.65 -6.34
C SER A 38 14.52 -8.42 -7.79
N GLU A 39 15.73 -8.77 -8.20
CA GLU A 39 16.13 -8.63 -9.60
C GLU A 39 15.27 -9.50 -10.53
N GLU A 40 14.91 -10.73 -10.11
CA GLU A 40 14.00 -11.59 -10.87
C GLU A 40 12.63 -10.93 -11.04
N LYS A 41 12.10 -10.30 -9.98
CA LYS A 41 10.82 -9.60 -10.04
C LYS A 41 10.89 -8.34 -10.91
N LYS A 42 11.98 -7.62 -10.91
CA LYS A 42 12.18 -6.49 -11.83
C LYS A 42 12.15 -6.95 -13.28
N ILE A 43 12.84 -8.05 -13.61
CA ILE A 43 12.82 -8.65 -14.94
C ILE A 43 11.40 -9.10 -15.33
N GLU A 44 10.67 -9.75 -14.41
CA GLU A 44 9.27 -10.17 -14.64
C GLU A 44 8.36 -8.95 -14.92
N TRP A 45 8.61 -7.82 -14.26
CA TRP A 45 7.77 -6.62 -14.36
C TRP A 45 8.15 -5.70 -15.53
N GLU A 46 9.36 -5.81 -16.06
CA GLU A 46 9.87 -4.94 -17.13
C GLU A 46 8.94 -4.83 -18.35
N PRO A 47 8.31 -5.91 -18.85
CA PRO A 47 7.36 -5.82 -19.96
C PRO A 47 6.13 -4.95 -19.68
N LYS A 48 5.74 -4.80 -18.40
CA LYS A 48 4.66 -3.91 -17.97
C LYS A 48 5.17 -2.49 -17.72
N LEU A 49 6.39 -2.36 -17.18
CA LEU A 49 7.01 -1.07 -16.91
C LEU A 49 7.38 -0.33 -18.21
N SER A 50 7.87 -1.03 -19.22
CA SER A 50 8.14 -0.45 -20.55
C SER A 50 6.87 0.05 -21.25
N LYS A 51 5.71 -0.52 -20.88
CA LYS A 51 4.38 -0.09 -21.34
C LYS A 51 3.63 0.76 -20.32
N LEU A 52 4.31 1.39 -19.40
CA LEU A 52 3.69 2.18 -18.32
C LEU A 52 2.72 3.25 -18.86
N ASN A 53 3.04 3.82 -20.01
CA ASN A 53 2.20 4.82 -20.69
C ASN A 53 0.87 4.30 -21.23
N ASP A 54 0.66 2.99 -21.28
CA ASP A 54 -0.62 2.40 -21.68
C ASP A 54 -1.62 2.39 -20.53
N TYR A 55 -1.15 2.57 -19.29
CA TYR A 55 -2.00 2.64 -18.11
C TYR A 55 -2.43 4.08 -17.84
N SER A 56 -3.74 4.28 -17.78
CA SER A 56 -4.34 5.57 -17.41
C SER A 56 -4.31 5.81 -15.89
N ASN A 57 -4.38 4.73 -15.11
CA ASN A 57 -4.48 4.77 -13.66
C ASN A 57 -3.37 3.95 -13.01
N LEU A 58 -2.66 4.56 -12.05
CA LEU A 58 -1.69 3.92 -11.17
C LEU A 58 -2.27 3.91 -9.76
N ILE A 59 -2.60 2.73 -9.23
CA ILE A 59 -3.39 2.56 -8.01
C ILE A 59 -2.51 1.99 -6.90
N PHE A 60 -2.48 2.66 -5.75
CA PHE A 60 -1.71 2.26 -4.57
C PHE A 60 -2.65 1.91 -3.42
N THR A 61 -2.69 0.62 -3.04
CA THR A 61 -3.66 0.10 -2.08
C THR A 61 -3.24 0.23 -0.62
N SER A 62 -2.00 0.63 -0.34
CA SER A 62 -1.48 0.82 1.02
C SER A 62 -0.26 1.76 1.03
N GLN A 63 0.15 2.21 2.22
CA GLN A 63 1.39 2.98 2.42
C GLN A 63 2.62 2.22 1.91
N SER A 64 2.72 0.93 2.25
CA SER A 64 3.87 0.10 1.84
C SER A 64 3.89 -0.12 0.34
N SER A 65 2.72 -0.35 -0.29
CA SER A 65 2.65 -0.48 -1.75
C SER A 65 2.96 0.83 -2.48
N ALA A 66 2.67 1.99 -1.87
CA ALA A 66 3.07 3.28 -2.43
C ALA A 66 4.58 3.49 -2.35
N ALA A 67 5.19 3.27 -1.19
CA ALA A 67 6.63 3.44 -1.01
C ALA A 67 7.43 2.53 -1.96
N LEU A 68 7.12 1.23 -1.98
CA LEU A 68 7.81 0.26 -2.83
C LEU A 68 7.43 0.40 -4.31
N GLY A 69 6.19 0.77 -4.62
CA GLY A 69 5.77 1.04 -6.00
C GLY A 69 6.50 2.25 -6.59
N LEU A 70 6.72 3.30 -5.80
CA LEU A 70 7.53 4.45 -6.23
C LEU A 70 9.00 4.09 -6.45
N GLU A 71 9.56 3.19 -5.64
CA GLU A 71 10.92 2.66 -5.86
C GLU A 71 11.03 1.97 -7.23
N ILE A 72 10.05 1.12 -7.59
CA ILE A 72 9.99 0.47 -8.90
C ILE A 72 9.83 1.50 -10.03
N LEU A 73 8.98 2.51 -9.82
CA LEU A 73 8.70 3.54 -10.82
C LEU A 73 9.80 4.58 -10.96
N ALA A 74 10.78 4.64 -10.07
CA ALA A 74 11.76 5.73 -10.01
C ALA A 74 12.51 5.94 -11.36
N SER A 75 12.87 4.86 -12.06
CA SER A 75 13.50 4.90 -13.37
C SER A 75 12.56 5.22 -14.53
N HIS A 76 11.24 5.10 -14.31
CA HIS A 76 10.21 5.23 -15.35
C HIS A 76 9.32 6.46 -15.14
N ILE A 77 9.37 7.11 -13.97
CA ILE A 77 8.44 8.18 -13.62
C ILE A 77 8.60 9.42 -14.52
N SER A 78 9.81 9.67 -15.03
CA SER A 78 10.08 10.74 -15.97
C SER A 78 9.44 10.52 -17.36
N THR A 79 9.10 9.27 -17.67
CA THR A 79 8.42 8.88 -18.91
C THR A 79 6.90 8.81 -18.76
N CYS A 80 6.39 8.95 -17.52
CA CYS A 80 4.96 8.95 -17.26
C CYS A 80 4.26 10.11 -17.99
N LYS A 81 3.17 9.81 -18.67
CA LYS A 81 2.37 10.84 -19.32
C LYS A 81 1.75 11.78 -18.29
N ILE A 82 1.67 13.07 -18.61
CA ILE A 82 1.05 14.11 -17.77
C ILE A 82 -0.38 13.73 -17.36
N ASN A 83 -1.06 12.89 -18.14
CA ASN A 83 -2.46 12.52 -17.92
C ASN A 83 -2.68 11.27 -17.06
N GLN A 84 -1.63 10.60 -16.60
CA GLN A 84 -1.81 9.44 -15.72
C GLN A 84 -2.36 9.88 -14.35
N LYS A 85 -3.30 9.08 -13.84
CA LYS A 85 -3.95 9.34 -12.55
C LYS A 85 -3.35 8.45 -11.48
N PHE A 86 -2.71 9.06 -10.49
CA PHE A 86 -2.23 8.37 -9.30
C PHE A 86 -3.37 8.31 -8.29
N ILE A 87 -3.81 7.11 -7.93
CA ILE A 87 -4.98 6.88 -7.06
C ILE A 87 -4.53 6.16 -5.80
N CYS A 88 -4.91 6.69 -4.64
CA CYS A 88 -4.58 6.14 -3.32
C CYS A 88 -5.84 5.73 -2.58
N VAL A 89 -5.77 4.64 -1.81
CA VAL A 89 -6.92 4.20 -1.00
C VAL A 89 -7.22 5.16 0.15
N GLY A 90 -6.22 5.81 0.71
CA GLY A 90 -6.40 6.64 1.89
C GLY A 90 -5.35 7.75 2.08
N PRO A 91 -5.57 8.66 3.05
CA PRO A 91 -4.73 9.85 3.26
C PRO A 91 -3.26 9.54 3.54
N ALA A 92 -2.99 8.51 4.34
CA ALA A 92 -1.63 8.11 4.68
C ALA A 92 -0.85 7.61 3.44
N THR A 93 -1.52 6.91 2.52
CA THR A 93 -0.95 6.50 1.23
C THR A 93 -0.72 7.72 0.33
N LYS A 94 -1.69 8.65 0.30
CA LYS A 94 -1.56 9.92 -0.44
C LYS A 94 -0.35 10.72 0.02
N LYS A 95 -0.11 10.77 1.34
CA LYS A 95 1.04 11.50 1.90
C LYS A 95 2.36 11.01 1.32
N ILE A 96 2.54 9.69 1.16
CA ILE A 96 3.77 9.11 0.60
C ILE A 96 4.03 9.61 -0.83
N LEU A 97 2.99 9.70 -1.67
CA LEU A 97 3.13 10.24 -3.01
C LEU A 97 3.38 11.76 -2.99
N SER A 98 2.67 12.51 -2.15
CA SER A 98 2.86 13.96 -2.06
C SER A 98 4.25 14.35 -1.55
N ASP A 99 4.86 13.54 -0.68
CA ASP A 99 6.24 13.75 -0.20
C ASP A 99 7.28 13.58 -1.34
N GLN A 100 6.89 12.95 -2.46
CA GLN A 100 7.66 12.84 -3.72
C GLN A 100 7.18 13.82 -4.81
N GLY A 101 6.36 14.82 -4.45
CA GLY A 101 5.83 15.81 -5.41
C GLY A 101 4.74 15.29 -6.33
N ILE A 102 4.19 14.09 -6.09
CA ILE A 102 3.18 13.46 -6.94
C ILE A 102 1.77 13.79 -6.44
N ASN A 103 0.99 14.46 -7.28
CA ASN A 103 -0.42 14.67 -7.01
C ASN A 103 -1.22 13.39 -7.19
N SER A 104 -2.08 13.06 -6.21
CA SER A 104 -2.88 11.85 -6.25
C SER A 104 -4.31 12.07 -5.79
N TYR A 105 -5.19 11.20 -6.26
CA TYR A 105 -6.62 11.23 -6.00
C TYR A 105 -7.00 10.28 -4.87
N LEU A 106 -7.98 10.69 -4.07
CA LEU A 106 -8.59 9.87 -3.02
C LEU A 106 -10.06 9.64 -3.37
N PRO A 107 -10.57 8.40 -3.22
CA PRO A 107 -12.00 8.14 -3.31
C PRO A 107 -12.74 8.80 -2.12
N GLN A 108 -14.02 9.11 -2.28
CA GLN A 108 -14.86 9.58 -1.18
C GLN A 108 -14.89 8.56 -0.04
N ILE A 109 -15.19 7.30 -0.37
CA ILE A 109 -15.10 6.16 0.55
C ILE A 109 -13.69 5.60 0.47
N LYS A 110 -12.93 5.64 1.57
CA LYS A 110 -11.52 5.21 1.66
C LYS A 110 -11.39 3.68 1.64
N SER A 111 -11.75 3.07 0.51
CA SER A 111 -11.80 1.62 0.33
C SER A 111 -11.60 1.24 -1.14
N SER A 112 -11.40 -0.07 -1.40
CA SER A 112 -11.38 -0.63 -2.76
C SER A 112 -12.67 -0.38 -3.53
N LYS A 113 -13.83 -0.39 -2.85
CA LYS A 113 -15.13 -0.04 -3.46
C LYS A 113 -15.15 1.42 -3.93
N GLY A 114 -14.63 2.34 -3.11
CA GLY A 114 -14.55 3.76 -3.49
C GLY A 114 -13.59 4.01 -4.64
N ILE A 115 -12.48 3.27 -4.74
CA ILE A 115 -11.59 3.32 -5.90
C ILE A 115 -12.32 2.83 -7.16
N LEU A 116 -13.01 1.70 -7.06
CA LEU A 116 -13.80 1.16 -8.17
C LEU A 116 -14.83 2.16 -8.70
N GLU A 117 -15.59 2.79 -7.79
CA GLU A 117 -16.57 3.81 -8.15
C GLU A 117 -15.93 5.03 -8.83
N MET A 118 -14.79 5.48 -8.32
CA MET A 118 -14.03 6.58 -8.91
C MET A 118 -13.59 6.26 -10.34
N ILE A 119 -13.09 5.03 -10.58
CA ILE A 119 -12.65 4.61 -11.91
C ILE A 119 -13.85 4.52 -12.85
N LYS A 120 -14.96 3.92 -12.42
CA LYS A 120 -16.19 3.82 -13.21
C LYS A 120 -16.76 5.17 -13.65
N THR A 121 -16.68 6.16 -12.77
CA THR A 121 -17.37 7.44 -12.99
C THR A 121 -16.47 8.54 -13.55
N LYS A 122 -15.15 8.50 -13.28
CA LYS A 122 -14.26 9.62 -13.57
C LYS A 122 -12.99 9.25 -14.33
N PHE A 123 -12.45 8.06 -14.11
CA PHE A 123 -11.10 7.71 -14.58
C PHE A 123 -11.08 6.41 -15.37
N TYR A 124 -11.79 6.42 -16.51
CA TYR A 124 -11.78 5.28 -17.43
C TYR A 124 -10.38 4.97 -17.94
N GLY A 125 -10.12 3.70 -18.23
CA GLY A 125 -8.90 3.25 -18.88
C GLY A 125 -8.15 2.16 -18.11
N LYS A 126 -7.07 1.66 -18.71
CA LYS A 126 -6.23 0.61 -18.13
C LYS A 126 -5.68 1.01 -16.76
N SER A 127 -5.67 0.08 -15.83
CA SER A 127 -5.21 0.31 -14.47
C SER A 127 -4.05 -0.60 -14.11
N LEU A 128 -3.01 -0.05 -13.50
CA LEU A 128 -1.90 -0.77 -12.89
C LEU A 128 -2.03 -0.66 -11.37
N ILE A 129 -2.05 -1.79 -10.66
CA ILE A 129 -2.28 -1.85 -9.22
C ILE A 129 -1.00 -2.28 -8.50
N PHE A 130 -0.54 -1.46 -7.56
CA PHE A 130 0.51 -1.77 -6.60
C PHE A 130 -0.12 -2.21 -5.29
N CYS A 131 0.16 -3.45 -4.85
CA CYS A 131 -0.50 -4.06 -3.70
C CYS A 131 0.42 -5.02 -2.93
N GLY A 132 -0.06 -5.54 -1.81
CA GLY A 132 0.57 -6.65 -1.10
C GLY A 132 0.23 -8.01 -1.74
N GLU A 133 1.09 -9.02 -1.51
CA GLU A 133 0.92 -10.38 -2.03
C GLU A 133 -0.44 -10.99 -1.68
N ASN A 134 -0.86 -10.82 -0.41
CA ASN A 134 -2.13 -11.35 0.10
C ASN A 134 -3.25 -10.28 0.13
N SER A 135 -3.17 -9.27 -0.76
CA SER A 135 -4.21 -8.25 -0.81
C SER A 135 -5.54 -8.83 -1.31
N ASN A 136 -6.64 -8.29 -0.79
CA ASN A 136 -7.97 -8.65 -1.26
C ASN A 136 -8.08 -8.40 -2.78
N ARG A 137 -8.44 -9.42 -3.54
CA ARG A 137 -8.56 -9.38 -4.99
C ARG A 137 -9.81 -8.65 -5.50
N PHE A 138 -10.68 -8.22 -4.60
CA PHE A 138 -11.94 -7.55 -4.93
C PHE A 138 -11.77 -6.44 -5.99
N LEU A 139 -10.77 -5.58 -5.83
CA LEU A 139 -10.58 -4.46 -6.77
C LEU A 139 -10.19 -4.96 -8.16
N GLN A 140 -9.27 -5.93 -8.24
CA GLN A 140 -8.82 -6.52 -9.50
C GLN A 140 -9.96 -7.23 -10.22
N ASP A 141 -10.67 -8.08 -9.49
CA ASP A 141 -11.76 -8.90 -10.05
C ASP A 141 -12.93 -8.00 -10.48
N SER A 142 -13.33 -7.04 -9.65
CA SER A 142 -14.39 -6.08 -10.00
C SER A 142 -14.03 -5.17 -11.18
N LEU A 143 -12.76 -4.76 -11.33
CA LEU A 143 -12.34 -3.98 -12.49
C LEU A 143 -12.38 -4.81 -13.78
N LYS A 144 -12.01 -6.10 -13.73
CA LYS A 144 -12.11 -7.01 -14.86
C LYS A 144 -13.56 -7.23 -15.29
N GLU A 145 -14.42 -7.54 -14.33
CA GLU A 145 -15.85 -7.81 -14.58
C GLU A 145 -16.58 -6.57 -15.11
N THR A 146 -16.32 -5.40 -14.50
CA THR A 146 -17.11 -4.20 -14.78
C THR A 146 -16.70 -3.48 -16.06
N LEU A 147 -15.41 -3.48 -16.37
CA LEU A 147 -14.85 -2.69 -17.48
C LEU A 147 -14.52 -3.56 -18.70
N GLY A 148 -14.90 -4.84 -18.66
CA GLY A 148 -15.02 -5.81 -19.76
C GLY A 148 -13.80 -6.08 -20.65
N GLN A 149 -12.98 -5.09 -20.92
CA GLN A 149 -11.81 -5.17 -21.82
C GLN A 149 -10.56 -4.48 -21.27
N ILE A 150 -10.60 -4.03 -20.01
CA ILE A 150 -9.47 -3.30 -19.45
C ILE A 150 -8.44 -4.29 -18.93
N GLU A 151 -7.30 -4.30 -19.57
CA GLU A 151 -6.11 -5.00 -19.10
C GLU A 151 -5.67 -4.41 -17.77
N ILE A 152 -5.69 -5.21 -16.71
CA ILE A 152 -5.25 -4.84 -15.39
C ILE A 152 -3.86 -5.40 -15.16
N GLY A 153 -2.88 -4.52 -15.02
CA GLY A 153 -1.56 -4.87 -14.50
C GLY A 153 -1.60 -4.94 -12.98
N GLN A 154 -0.84 -5.85 -12.39
CA GLN A 154 -0.67 -5.93 -10.94
C GLN A 154 0.80 -6.15 -10.59
N PHE A 155 1.28 -5.39 -9.61
CA PHE A 155 2.57 -5.60 -8.95
C PHE A 155 2.36 -5.90 -7.48
N GLN A 156 2.71 -7.11 -7.07
CA GLN A 156 2.74 -7.52 -5.67
C GLN A 156 4.10 -7.14 -5.09
N VAL A 157 4.18 -5.94 -4.51
CA VAL A 157 5.45 -5.31 -4.12
C VAL A 157 5.89 -5.61 -2.70
N CYS A 158 4.99 -6.12 -1.85
CA CYS A 158 5.28 -6.45 -0.45
C CYS A 158 4.46 -7.63 0.06
N LYS A 159 4.94 -8.25 1.12
CA LYS A 159 4.19 -9.25 1.91
C LYS A 159 4.23 -8.92 3.40
N LEU A 160 3.16 -9.29 4.10
CA LEU A 160 3.10 -9.29 5.54
C LEU A 160 3.61 -10.64 6.03
N THR A 161 4.64 -10.65 6.85
CA THR A 161 5.15 -11.88 7.47
C THR A 161 4.52 -12.08 8.85
N GLN A 162 4.39 -13.34 9.25
CA GLN A 162 3.94 -13.69 10.60
C GLN A 162 4.96 -13.21 11.65
N PRO A 163 4.52 -13.01 12.90
CA PRO A 163 5.40 -12.60 13.97
C PRO A 163 6.47 -13.68 14.25
N GLN A 164 7.63 -13.23 14.68
CA GLN A 164 8.63 -14.13 15.25
C GLN A 164 8.14 -14.65 16.61
N THR A 165 8.49 -15.86 16.98
CA THR A 165 8.08 -16.50 18.25
C THR A 165 8.35 -15.60 19.47
N ALA A 166 9.53 -14.98 19.50
CA ALA A 166 9.91 -14.06 20.58
C ALA A 166 8.95 -12.85 20.72
N ALA A 167 8.42 -12.31 19.63
CA ALA A 167 7.47 -11.19 19.69
C ALA A 167 6.08 -11.64 20.22
N VAL A 168 5.70 -12.89 19.98
CA VAL A 168 4.47 -13.47 20.55
C VAL A 168 4.63 -13.68 22.05
N GLU A 169 5.74 -14.25 22.49
CA GLU A 169 6.07 -14.45 23.91
C GLU A 169 6.10 -13.11 24.66
N GLU A 170 6.74 -12.09 24.11
CA GLU A 170 6.76 -10.74 24.68
C GLU A 170 5.34 -10.17 24.80
N PHE A 171 4.50 -10.34 23.79
CA PHE A 171 3.12 -9.88 23.82
C PHE A 171 2.30 -10.60 24.91
N GLU A 172 2.45 -11.92 25.03
CA GLU A 172 1.78 -12.72 26.04
C GLU A 172 2.21 -12.30 27.47
N GLN A 173 3.50 -12.06 27.70
CA GLN A 173 4.01 -11.56 28.99
C GLN A 173 3.36 -10.21 29.37
N HIS A 174 3.20 -9.30 28.40
CA HIS A 174 2.53 -8.02 28.65
C HIS A 174 1.04 -8.18 28.97
N LEU A 175 0.35 -9.14 28.35
CA LEU A 175 -1.05 -9.41 28.65
C LEU A 175 -1.22 -9.99 30.08
N VAL A 176 -0.32 -10.85 30.51
CA VAL A 176 -0.33 -11.42 31.88
C VAL A 176 -0.07 -10.35 32.90
N ALA A 177 0.93 -9.50 32.69
CA ALA A 177 1.27 -8.40 33.61
C ALA A 177 0.15 -7.35 33.81
N GLN A 178 -0.82 -7.28 32.87
CA GLN A 178 -1.99 -6.39 33.00
C GLN A 178 -3.17 -6.99 33.75
N ARG A 179 -3.13 -8.29 34.06
CA ARG A 179 -4.21 -8.99 34.80
C ARG A 179 -3.99 -9.02 36.31
N LEU A 180 -2.84 -8.55 36.77
CA LEU A 180 -2.48 -8.37 38.16
C LEU A 180 -2.60 -6.90 38.59
#